data_cd5a1f42c59b86772e8b9cf8d656aef3
#
_entry.id   cd5a1f42c59b86772e8b9cf8d656aef3
#
_cell.length_a   1.000
_cell.length_b   1.000
_cell.length_c   1.000
_cell.angle_alpha   90.00
_cell.angle_beta   90.00
_cell.angle_gamma   90.00
#
_symmetry.space_group_name_H-M   'P 1'
#
loop_
_entity.id
_entity.type
_entity.pdbx_description
1 polymer ?
#
loop_
_entity_poly.entity_id
_entity_poly.type
_entity_poly.pdbx_seq_one_letter_code
_entity_poly.pdbx_strand_id
1 'polypeptide(L)'
;CIFGAVSGAGIFTAQFFGHGDYEGVRNTFRFKFLISIAFSVIGIVAFVSAGSQLISLFLHEGGESGDIMQTLKYGEQYLGWILIGLLPFALSQVYSGTLRETGETIVPMIAGVAAVFVNLIFNYLLIYGSFGFPKLGVEGAAIATVLSRYVELGIITVWSHTHTDKVPYIKGVYRTLKIPKELTQQIVAKGLPLILNEALWAFGIAILNQCYSTRGLAAVA
;
A
#
# COMPACT_ATOMS: atom_id res chain seq x y z
N CYS A 1 5.79 -7.15 -1.00
CA CYS A 1 4.92 -8.36 -1.10
C CYS A 1 3.56 -8.05 -1.75
N ILE A 2 2.80 -6.99 -1.33
CA ILE A 2 1.50 -6.64 -1.96
C ILE A 2 1.69 -6.39 -3.46
N PHE A 3 2.68 -5.59 -3.85
CA PHE A 3 2.99 -5.31 -5.26
C PHE A 3 3.27 -6.59 -6.06
N GLY A 4 4.11 -7.49 -5.55
CA GLY A 4 4.41 -8.75 -6.23
C GLY A 4 3.19 -9.65 -6.43
N ALA A 5 2.31 -9.73 -5.41
CA ALA A 5 1.08 -10.51 -5.49
C ALA A 5 0.09 -9.92 -6.50
N VAL A 6 -0.09 -8.59 -6.52
CA VAL A 6 -0.98 -7.88 -7.46
C VAL A 6 -0.43 -7.99 -8.88
N SER A 7 0.88 -7.78 -9.07
CA SER A 7 1.54 -7.86 -10.39
C SER A 7 1.50 -9.27 -10.97
N GLY A 8 1.69 -10.32 -10.14
CA GLY A 8 1.59 -11.70 -10.58
C GLY A 8 0.21 -12.05 -11.14
N ALA A 9 -0.86 -11.59 -10.49
CA ALA A 9 -2.22 -11.74 -11.00
C ALA A 9 -2.49 -10.82 -12.20
N GLY A 10 -1.77 -9.71 -12.31
CA GLY A 10 -1.88 -8.72 -13.39
C GLY A 10 -1.59 -9.28 -14.77
N ILE A 11 -0.63 -10.20 -14.86
CA ILE A 11 -0.31 -10.89 -16.11
C ILE A 11 -1.57 -11.58 -16.68
N PHE A 12 -2.30 -12.29 -15.82
CA PHE A 12 -3.53 -12.98 -16.21
C PHE A 12 -4.66 -11.98 -16.52
N THR A 13 -4.77 -10.88 -15.76
CA THR A 13 -5.75 -9.82 -16.02
C THR A 13 -5.60 -9.26 -17.43
N ALA A 14 -4.37 -8.91 -17.84
CA ALA A 14 -4.09 -8.40 -19.18
C ALA A 14 -4.38 -9.44 -20.28
N GLN A 15 -4.04 -10.71 -20.04
CA GLN A 15 -4.34 -11.80 -20.98
C GLN A 15 -5.85 -12.00 -21.15
N PHE A 16 -6.62 -12.12 -20.08
CA PHE A 16 -8.08 -12.27 -20.16
C PHE A 16 -8.74 -11.05 -20.81
N PHE A 17 -8.28 -9.85 -20.49
CA PHE A 17 -8.79 -8.64 -21.12
C PHE A 17 -8.51 -8.62 -22.63
N GLY A 18 -7.30 -8.99 -23.05
CA GLY A 18 -6.93 -9.09 -24.46
C GLY A 18 -7.75 -10.13 -25.25
N HIS A 19 -8.26 -11.18 -24.58
CA HIS A 19 -9.17 -12.17 -25.16
C HIS A 19 -10.66 -11.80 -25.05
N GLY A 20 -11.00 -10.67 -24.40
CA GLY A 20 -12.38 -10.26 -24.17
C GLY A 20 -13.10 -11.06 -23.06
N ASP A 21 -12.36 -11.83 -22.27
CA ASP A 21 -12.92 -12.61 -21.16
C ASP A 21 -13.04 -11.76 -19.87
N TYR A 22 -14.14 -11.03 -19.78
CA TYR A 22 -14.44 -10.20 -18.61
C TYR A 22 -14.70 -11.01 -17.31
N GLU A 23 -15.08 -12.28 -17.42
CA GLU A 23 -15.23 -13.14 -16.24
C GLU A 23 -13.85 -13.53 -15.67
N GLY A 24 -12.89 -13.83 -16.55
CA GLY A 24 -11.49 -14.04 -16.16
C GLY A 24 -10.89 -12.81 -15.49
N VAL A 25 -11.10 -11.60 -16.04
CA VAL A 25 -10.68 -10.33 -15.42
C VAL A 25 -11.32 -10.14 -14.05
N ARG A 26 -12.61 -10.46 -13.90
CA ARG A 26 -13.30 -10.38 -12.60
C ARG A 26 -12.73 -11.33 -11.56
N ASN A 27 -12.39 -12.55 -11.96
CA ASN A 27 -11.80 -13.54 -11.07
C ASN A 27 -10.37 -13.16 -10.65
N THR A 28 -9.56 -12.59 -11.53
CA THR A 28 -8.24 -12.06 -11.18
C THR A 28 -8.34 -10.85 -10.27
N PHE A 29 -9.30 -9.96 -10.46
CA PHE A 29 -9.58 -8.86 -9.55
C PHE A 29 -9.94 -9.36 -8.15
N ARG A 30 -10.85 -10.36 -8.04
CA ARG A 30 -11.23 -10.98 -6.76
C ARG A 30 -10.01 -11.58 -6.06
N PHE A 31 -9.14 -12.25 -6.80
CA PHE A 31 -7.90 -12.79 -6.25
C PHE A 31 -7.01 -11.69 -5.67
N LYS A 32 -6.74 -10.63 -6.45
CA LYS A 32 -5.96 -9.47 -5.99
C LYS A 32 -6.56 -8.84 -4.75
N PHE A 33 -7.88 -8.68 -4.73
CA PHE A 33 -8.62 -8.09 -3.63
C PHE A 33 -8.46 -8.92 -2.33
N LEU A 34 -8.70 -10.23 -2.40
CA LEU A 34 -8.57 -11.12 -1.25
C LEU A 34 -7.13 -11.23 -0.73
N ILE A 35 -6.18 -11.40 -1.63
CA ILE A 35 -4.77 -11.53 -1.24
C ILE A 35 -4.23 -10.23 -0.65
N SER A 36 -4.66 -9.06 -1.17
CA SER A 36 -4.26 -7.75 -0.65
C SER A 36 -4.82 -7.49 0.75
N ILE A 37 -6.07 -7.90 1.02
CA ILE A 37 -6.64 -7.84 2.36
C ILE A 37 -5.87 -8.77 3.29
N ALA A 38 -5.60 -10.01 2.88
CA ALA A 38 -4.86 -10.98 3.70
C ALA A 38 -3.47 -10.46 4.06
N PHE A 39 -2.69 -9.95 3.10
CA PHE A 39 -1.39 -9.35 3.37
C PHE A 39 -1.47 -8.09 4.24
N SER A 40 -2.51 -7.27 4.08
CA SER A 40 -2.71 -6.10 4.93
C SER A 40 -2.99 -6.49 6.37
N VAL A 41 -3.87 -7.49 6.59
CA VAL A 41 -4.17 -8.00 7.94
C VAL A 41 -2.94 -8.63 8.58
N ILE A 42 -2.21 -9.48 7.85
CA ILE A 42 -0.96 -10.09 8.33
C ILE A 42 0.06 -8.99 8.69
N GLY A 43 0.21 -7.98 7.84
CA GLY A 43 1.10 -6.85 8.08
C GLY A 43 0.70 -6.06 9.32
N ILE A 44 -0.59 -5.74 9.48
CA ILE A 44 -1.10 -5.03 10.66
C ILE A 44 -0.82 -5.84 11.93
N VAL A 45 -1.17 -7.14 11.94
CA VAL A 45 -0.94 -8.01 13.10
C VAL A 45 0.57 -8.10 13.42
N ALA A 46 1.42 -8.27 12.41
CA ALA A 46 2.87 -8.35 12.61
C ALA A 46 3.44 -7.04 13.19
N PHE A 47 3.02 -5.88 12.68
CA PHE A 47 3.51 -4.59 13.18
C PHE A 47 2.90 -4.19 14.52
N VAL A 48 1.68 -4.58 14.82
CA VAL A 48 1.09 -4.35 16.16
C VAL A 48 1.78 -5.24 17.21
N SER A 49 2.14 -6.48 16.85
CA SER A 49 2.77 -7.41 17.79
C SER A 49 4.27 -7.20 17.97
N ALA A 50 4.99 -6.77 16.94
CA ALA A 50 6.46 -6.66 16.94
C ALA A 50 6.98 -5.27 16.56
N GLY A 51 6.12 -4.26 16.44
CA GLY A 51 6.49 -2.93 15.94
C GLY A 51 7.59 -2.25 16.77
N SER A 52 7.47 -2.22 18.11
CA SER A 52 8.47 -1.64 19.00
C SER A 52 9.81 -2.35 18.87
N GLN A 53 9.82 -3.68 18.77
CA GLN A 53 11.03 -4.47 18.60
C GLN A 53 11.67 -4.20 17.24
N LEU A 54 10.86 -4.10 16.17
CA LEU A 54 11.35 -3.79 14.84
C LEU A 54 11.96 -2.38 14.77
N ILE A 55 11.31 -1.38 15.37
CA ILE A 55 11.84 -0.01 15.44
C ILE A 55 13.16 0.01 16.21
N SER A 56 13.23 -0.68 17.36
CA SER A 56 14.43 -0.70 18.20
C SER A 56 15.65 -1.31 17.50
N LEU A 57 15.47 -2.21 16.53
CA LEU A 57 16.56 -2.76 15.73
C LEU A 57 17.32 -1.70 14.90
N PHE A 58 16.65 -0.59 14.59
CA PHE A 58 17.25 0.52 13.82
C PHE A 58 17.76 1.68 14.70
N LEU A 59 17.51 1.61 16.03
CA LEU A 59 17.97 2.59 16.99
C LEU A 59 19.23 2.05 17.67
N HIS A 60 20.41 2.50 17.23
CA HIS A 60 21.70 2.13 17.86
C HIS A 60 22.17 3.25 18.76
N GLU A 61 22.83 2.89 19.88
CA GLU A 61 23.40 3.80 20.87
C GLU A 61 24.51 4.65 20.28
N GLY A 62 24.15 5.81 19.76
CA GLY A 62 25.10 6.83 19.26
C GLY A 62 24.72 8.26 19.71
N GLY A 63 23.62 8.40 20.44
CA GLY A 63 23.10 9.64 20.99
C GLY A 63 22.80 9.54 22.51
N GLU A 64 22.47 10.66 23.13
CA GLU A 64 22.03 10.67 24.53
C GLU A 64 20.78 9.79 24.70
N SER A 65 20.72 9.01 25.78
CA SER A 65 19.64 8.02 26.02
C SER A 65 18.23 8.63 25.98
N GLY A 66 18.07 9.93 26.18
CA GLY A 66 16.81 10.66 26.04
C GLY A 66 16.31 10.78 24.63
N ASP A 67 17.20 10.95 23.65
CA ASP A 67 16.84 11.09 22.23
C ASP A 67 16.31 9.77 21.64
N ILE A 68 16.85 8.64 22.07
CA ILE A 68 16.42 7.31 21.60
C ILE A 68 15.01 6.99 22.06
N MET A 69 14.70 7.24 23.34
CA MET A 69 13.37 6.99 23.89
C MET A 69 12.30 7.86 23.22
N GLN A 70 12.63 9.12 22.95
CA GLN A 70 11.73 10.05 22.27
C GLN A 70 11.53 9.66 20.81
N THR A 71 12.59 9.25 20.12
CA THR A 71 12.54 8.77 18.74
C THR A 71 11.70 7.49 18.62
N LEU A 72 11.85 6.55 19.56
CA LEU A 72 11.03 5.34 19.62
C LEU A 72 9.54 5.69 19.77
N LYS A 73 9.22 6.58 20.71
CA LYS A 73 7.82 7.03 20.92
C LYS A 73 7.20 7.65 19.67
N TYR A 74 7.92 8.54 18.99
CA TYR A 74 7.43 9.12 17.71
C TYR A 74 7.31 8.07 16.61
N GLY A 75 8.22 7.11 16.55
CA GLY A 75 8.16 6.00 15.61
C GLY A 75 6.92 5.13 15.83
N GLU A 76 6.58 4.81 17.07
CA GLU A 76 5.38 4.04 17.43
C GLU A 76 4.09 4.80 17.08
N GLN A 77 4.03 6.09 17.39
CA GLN A 77 2.90 6.95 17.04
C GLN A 77 2.70 7.01 15.51
N TYR A 78 3.78 7.25 14.77
CA TYR A 78 3.76 7.28 13.31
C TYR A 78 3.31 5.94 12.73
N LEU A 79 3.87 4.83 13.23
CA LEU A 79 3.51 3.47 12.79
C LEU A 79 2.03 3.20 13.02
N GLY A 80 1.49 3.55 14.19
CA GLY A 80 0.08 3.38 14.52
C GLY A 80 -0.86 4.04 13.49
N TRP A 81 -0.55 5.25 13.08
CA TRP A 81 -1.32 5.94 12.04
C TRP A 81 -1.14 5.30 10.66
N ILE A 82 0.08 4.97 10.27
CA ILE A 82 0.34 4.37 8.95
C ILE A 82 -0.36 3.02 8.77
N LEU A 83 -0.50 2.23 9.84
CA LEU A 83 -1.22 0.95 9.78
C LEU A 83 -2.69 1.12 9.38
N ILE A 84 -3.34 2.23 9.76
CA ILE A 84 -4.70 2.56 9.31
C ILE A 84 -4.74 2.79 7.79
N GLY A 85 -3.67 3.37 7.23
CA GLY A 85 -3.52 3.62 5.80
C GLY A 85 -3.14 2.40 4.96
N LEU A 86 -2.73 1.30 5.59
CA LEU A 86 -2.22 0.12 4.87
C LEU A 86 -3.31 -0.56 4.02
N LEU A 87 -4.52 -0.70 4.56
CA LEU A 87 -5.64 -1.31 3.84
C LEU A 87 -6.11 -0.45 2.64
N PRO A 88 -6.41 0.86 2.79
CA PRO A 88 -6.75 1.68 1.63
C PRO A 88 -5.64 1.75 0.59
N PHE A 89 -4.37 1.76 1.00
CA PHE A 89 -3.24 1.66 0.08
C PHE A 89 -3.27 0.34 -0.72
N ALA A 90 -3.45 -0.80 -0.05
CA ALA A 90 -3.50 -2.11 -0.70
C ALA A 90 -4.66 -2.21 -1.70
N LEU A 91 -5.84 -1.71 -1.33
CA LEU A 91 -7.01 -1.69 -2.20
C LEU A 91 -6.84 -0.73 -3.38
N SER A 92 -6.22 0.45 -3.19
CA SER A 92 -5.93 1.36 -4.29
C SER A 92 -4.99 0.72 -5.32
N GLN A 93 -4.03 -0.11 -4.88
CA GLN A 93 -3.15 -0.86 -5.78
C GLN A 93 -3.91 -1.93 -6.60
N VAL A 94 -4.90 -2.59 -6.01
CA VAL A 94 -5.75 -3.57 -6.72
C VAL A 94 -6.54 -2.90 -7.84
N TYR A 95 -7.21 -1.79 -7.55
CA TYR A 95 -7.97 -1.04 -8.54
C TYR A 95 -7.07 -0.42 -9.60
N SER A 96 -6.04 0.33 -9.18
CA SER A 96 -5.08 0.97 -10.08
C SER A 96 -4.37 -0.03 -10.98
N GLY A 97 -3.93 -1.16 -10.43
CA GLY A 97 -3.29 -2.23 -11.18
C GLY A 97 -4.23 -2.78 -12.25
N THR A 98 -5.46 -3.13 -11.86
CA THR A 98 -6.45 -3.69 -12.79
C THR A 98 -6.83 -2.70 -13.89
N LEU A 99 -7.01 -1.41 -13.57
CA LEU A 99 -7.28 -0.38 -14.57
C LEU A 99 -6.12 -0.24 -15.57
N ARG A 100 -4.86 -0.20 -15.10
CA ARG A 100 -3.68 -0.13 -15.97
C ARG A 100 -3.55 -1.35 -16.88
N GLU A 101 -3.80 -2.54 -16.35
CA GLU A 101 -3.74 -3.82 -17.08
C GLU A 101 -4.84 -3.95 -18.14
N THR A 102 -5.93 -3.19 -17.99
CA THR A 102 -7.05 -3.12 -18.97
C THR A 102 -6.99 -1.85 -19.83
N GLY A 103 -5.87 -1.13 -19.84
CA GLY A 103 -5.62 0.02 -20.70
C GLY A 103 -6.06 1.38 -20.15
N GLU A 104 -6.75 1.42 -18.99
CA GLU A 104 -7.18 2.66 -18.35
C GLU A 104 -6.08 3.20 -17.43
N THR A 105 -5.16 4.01 -17.98
CA THR A 105 -4.00 4.53 -17.25
C THR A 105 -4.23 5.96 -16.69
N ILE A 106 -5.14 6.72 -17.29
CA ILE A 106 -5.36 8.13 -16.95
C ILE A 106 -5.97 8.27 -15.55
N VAL A 107 -6.92 7.43 -15.20
CA VAL A 107 -7.63 7.51 -13.92
C VAL A 107 -6.71 7.23 -12.72
N PRO A 108 -5.90 6.15 -12.71
CA PRO A 108 -4.90 5.95 -11.68
C PRO A 108 -3.88 7.09 -11.58
N MET A 109 -3.51 7.68 -12.73
CA MET A 109 -2.59 8.83 -12.75
C MET A 109 -3.24 10.05 -12.06
N ILE A 110 -4.47 10.41 -12.43
CA ILE A 110 -5.18 11.55 -11.82
C ILE A 110 -5.36 11.32 -10.31
N ALA A 111 -5.77 10.12 -9.90
CA ALA A 111 -5.93 9.78 -8.50
C ALA A 111 -4.62 9.90 -7.71
N GLY A 112 -3.52 9.42 -8.29
CA GLY A 112 -2.19 9.56 -7.69
C GLY A 112 -1.75 11.01 -7.56
N VAL A 113 -1.94 11.84 -8.59
CA VAL A 113 -1.63 13.27 -8.55
C VAL A 113 -2.49 13.97 -7.49
N ALA A 114 -3.80 13.69 -7.44
CA ALA A 114 -4.68 14.24 -6.41
C ALA A 114 -4.22 13.85 -4.99
N ALA A 115 -3.83 12.59 -4.79
CA ALA A 115 -3.30 12.11 -3.51
C ALA A 115 -2.02 12.85 -3.09
N VAL A 116 -1.11 13.15 -4.04
CA VAL A 116 0.10 13.94 -3.77
C VAL A 116 -0.27 15.35 -3.31
N PHE A 117 -1.19 16.03 -3.99
CA PHE A 117 -1.64 17.36 -3.58
C PHE A 117 -2.30 17.35 -2.21
N VAL A 118 -3.18 16.39 -1.94
CA VAL A 118 -3.80 16.21 -0.62
C VAL A 118 -2.74 15.98 0.45
N ASN A 119 -1.78 15.11 0.20
CA ASN A 119 -0.67 14.84 1.11
C ASN A 119 0.14 16.12 1.40
N LEU A 120 0.50 16.86 0.37
CA LEU A 120 1.26 18.11 0.50
C LEU A 120 0.53 19.17 1.33
N ILE A 121 -0.75 19.40 1.01
CA ILE A 121 -1.58 20.38 1.71
C ILE A 121 -1.75 20.01 3.18
N PHE A 122 -2.15 18.77 3.48
CA PHE A 122 -2.36 18.33 4.85
C PHE A 122 -1.05 18.20 5.64
N ASN A 123 0.08 17.86 5.01
CA ASN A 123 1.39 17.95 5.65
C ASN A 123 1.67 19.37 6.12
N TYR A 124 1.49 20.36 5.24
CA TYR A 124 1.71 21.76 5.61
C TYR A 124 0.78 22.21 6.75
N LEU A 125 -0.50 21.86 6.70
CA LEU A 125 -1.49 22.24 7.71
C LEU A 125 -1.23 21.58 9.07
N LEU A 126 -0.97 20.27 9.08
CA LEU A 126 -0.88 19.48 10.32
C LEU A 126 0.52 19.49 10.96
N ILE A 127 1.58 19.62 10.17
CA ILE A 127 2.94 19.70 10.73
C ILE A 127 3.16 21.06 11.39
N TYR A 128 2.78 22.15 10.69
CA TYR A 128 3.06 23.51 11.15
C TYR A 128 1.91 24.12 11.96
N GLY A 129 0.71 23.55 11.93
CA GLY A 129 -0.46 24.08 12.62
C GLY A 129 -0.99 25.37 11.97
N SER A 130 -0.91 25.49 10.65
CA SER A 130 -1.34 26.68 9.92
C SER A 130 -2.87 26.73 9.84
N PHE A 131 -3.44 27.93 9.70
CA PHE A 131 -4.88 28.20 9.55
C PHE A 131 -5.76 27.66 10.70
N GLY A 132 -5.22 27.55 11.91
CA GLY A 132 -5.97 27.10 13.10
C GLY A 132 -6.01 25.58 13.30
N PHE A 133 -5.28 24.83 12.47
CA PHE A 133 -5.08 23.39 12.68
C PHE A 133 -4.11 23.14 13.86
N PRO A 134 -4.25 22.01 14.57
CA PRO A 134 -3.32 21.65 15.62
C PRO A 134 -1.93 21.33 15.05
N LYS A 135 -0.88 21.79 15.73
CA LYS A 135 0.51 21.47 15.36
C LYS A 135 0.86 20.07 15.86
N LEU A 136 0.74 19.08 15.00
CA LEU A 136 0.92 17.67 15.32
C LEU A 136 2.32 17.12 14.97
N GLY A 137 3.14 17.89 14.23
CA GLY A 137 4.48 17.46 13.85
C GLY A 137 4.49 16.12 13.11
N VAL A 138 5.18 15.12 13.65
CA VAL A 138 5.34 13.78 13.05
C VAL A 138 3.99 13.04 12.88
N GLU A 139 3.11 13.13 13.88
CA GLU A 139 1.76 12.56 13.77
C GLU A 139 0.96 13.20 12.62
N GLY A 140 1.09 14.52 12.46
CA GLY A 140 0.46 15.25 11.36
C GLY A 140 0.88 14.73 9.99
N ALA A 141 2.16 14.41 9.81
CA ALA A 141 2.67 13.81 8.58
C ALA A 141 2.07 12.42 8.31
N ALA A 142 1.93 11.59 9.35
CA ALA A 142 1.30 10.28 9.22
C ALA A 142 -0.18 10.39 8.84
N ILE A 143 -0.93 11.27 9.50
CA ILE A 143 -2.35 11.52 9.22
C ILE A 143 -2.53 12.03 7.78
N ALA A 144 -1.70 12.98 7.33
CA ALA A 144 -1.74 13.49 5.95
C ALA A 144 -1.53 12.37 4.92
N THR A 145 -0.59 11.47 5.20
CA THR A 145 -0.31 10.31 4.36
C THR A 145 -1.53 9.37 4.32
N VAL A 146 -2.12 9.05 5.46
CA VAL A 146 -3.31 8.19 5.52
C VAL A 146 -4.49 8.81 4.76
N LEU A 147 -4.76 10.10 4.97
CA LEU A 147 -5.82 10.81 4.26
C LEU A 147 -5.62 10.76 2.74
N SER A 148 -4.40 10.97 2.26
CA SER A 148 -4.10 10.90 0.83
C SER A 148 -4.40 9.51 0.24
N ARG A 149 -4.16 8.43 0.99
CA ARG A 149 -4.50 7.05 0.56
C ARG A 149 -6.01 6.81 0.48
N TYR A 150 -6.78 7.36 1.42
CA TYR A 150 -8.24 7.30 1.34
C TYR A 150 -8.81 8.09 0.17
N VAL A 151 -8.25 9.26 -0.13
CA VAL A 151 -8.65 10.06 -1.30
C VAL A 151 -8.31 9.34 -2.59
N GLU A 152 -7.11 8.78 -2.72
CA GLU A 152 -6.70 7.97 -3.87
C GLU A 152 -7.67 6.81 -4.11
N LEU A 153 -7.92 6.00 -3.09
CA LEU A 153 -8.87 4.89 -3.15
C LEU A 153 -10.27 5.37 -3.52
N GLY A 154 -10.74 6.44 -2.89
CA GLY A 154 -12.06 7.01 -3.15
C GLY A 154 -12.26 7.41 -4.60
N ILE A 155 -11.31 8.16 -5.18
CA ILE A 155 -11.36 8.59 -6.59
C ILE A 155 -11.44 7.38 -7.51
N ILE A 156 -10.53 6.41 -7.34
CA ILE A 156 -10.46 5.25 -8.24
C ILE A 156 -11.70 4.37 -8.11
N THR A 157 -12.15 4.12 -6.88
CA THR A 157 -13.32 3.27 -6.62
C THR A 157 -14.60 3.92 -7.15
N VAL A 158 -14.85 5.19 -6.82
CA VAL A 158 -16.03 5.93 -7.30
C VAL A 158 -16.04 5.94 -8.83
N TRP A 159 -14.91 6.29 -9.47
CA TRP A 159 -14.84 6.31 -10.92
C TRP A 159 -15.10 4.93 -11.51
N SER A 160 -14.50 3.87 -11.01
CA SER A 160 -14.67 2.51 -11.52
C SER A 160 -16.11 2.02 -11.44
N HIS A 161 -16.84 2.39 -10.39
CA HIS A 161 -18.23 1.97 -10.19
C HIS A 161 -19.25 2.85 -10.93
N THR A 162 -18.89 4.10 -11.25
CA THR A 162 -19.76 4.99 -12.05
C THR A 162 -19.59 4.81 -13.55
N HIS A 163 -18.42 4.34 -14.01
CA HIS A 163 -18.12 4.15 -15.44
C HIS A 163 -18.05 2.66 -15.82
N THR A 164 -19.06 1.90 -15.42
CA THR A 164 -19.14 0.45 -15.69
C THR A 164 -19.31 0.10 -17.18
N ASP A 165 -19.60 1.03 -18.03
CA ASP A 165 -19.57 0.96 -19.49
C ASP A 165 -18.13 0.84 -20.02
N LYS A 166 -17.17 1.55 -19.42
CA LYS A 166 -15.74 1.46 -19.77
C LYS A 166 -15.03 0.28 -19.09
N VAL A 167 -15.47 -0.08 -17.91
CA VAL A 167 -14.87 -1.16 -17.09
C VAL A 167 -15.93 -2.22 -16.70
N PRO A 168 -16.46 -2.96 -17.69
CA PRO A 168 -17.60 -3.86 -17.49
C PRO A 168 -17.32 -5.03 -16.52
N TYR A 169 -16.07 -5.38 -16.31
CA TYR A 169 -15.65 -6.41 -15.38
C TYR A 169 -15.88 -6.04 -13.90
N ILE A 170 -15.99 -4.74 -13.56
CA ILE A 170 -16.30 -4.29 -12.18
C ILE A 170 -17.75 -4.59 -11.82
N LYS A 171 -18.66 -4.65 -12.81
CA LYS A 171 -20.07 -4.91 -12.57
C LYS A 171 -20.28 -6.31 -11.97
N GLY A 172 -20.71 -6.37 -10.72
CA GLY A 172 -20.97 -7.62 -10.00
C GLY A 172 -19.73 -8.34 -9.48
N VAL A 173 -18.57 -7.68 -9.40
CA VAL A 173 -17.32 -8.26 -8.89
C VAL A 173 -17.47 -8.80 -7.46
N TYR A 174 -18.26 -8.13 -6.63
CA TYR A 174 -18.49 -8.51 -5.22
C TYR A 174 -19.67 -9.47 -4.99
N ARG A 175 -20.41 -9.87 -6.07
CA ARG A 175 -21.53 -10.81 -5.91
C ARG A 175 -21.10 -12.17 -5.40
N THR A 176 -19.95 -12.63 -5.83
CA THR A 176 -19.32 -13.86 -5.35
C THR A 176 -17.83 -13.63 -5.19
N LEU A 177 -17.25 -14.11 -4.08
CA LEU A 177 -15.80 -14.11 -3.88
C LEU A 177 -15.15 -15.45 -4.25
N LYS A 178 -15.93 -16.33 -4.92
CA LYS A 178 -15.42 -17.63 -5.37
C LYS A 178 -14.53 -17.42 -6.59
N ILE A 179 -13.37 -18.04 -6.56
CA ILE A 179 -12.38 -18.03 -7.63
C ILE A 179 -12.12 -19.48 -8.03
N PRO A 180 -12.04 -19.83 -9.33
CA PRO A 180 -11.67 -21.17 -9.79
C PRO A 180 -10.32 -21.60 -9.19
N LYS A 181 -10.24 -22.81 -8.62
CA LYS A 181 -9.02 -23.32 -7.98
C LYS A 181 -7.85 -23.39 -8.96
N GLU A 182 -8.11 -23.79 -10.19
CA GLU A 182 -7.10 -23.88 -11.25
C GLU A 182 -6.47 -22.52 -11.54
N LEU A 183 -7.29 -21.47 -11.67
CA LEU A 183 -6.80 -20.10 -11.84
C LEU A 183 -5.97 -19.63 -10.65
N THR A 184 -6.43 -19.91 -9.42
CA THR A 184 -5.70 -19.58 -8.21
C THR A 184 -4.32 -20.24 -8.19
N GLN A 185 -4.23 -21.52 -8.52
CA GLN A 185 -2.97 -22.26 -8.58
C GLN A 185 -2.02 -21.68 -9.63
N GLN A 186 -2.54 -21.35 -10.83
CA GLN A 186 -1.74 -20.74 -11.88
C GLN A 186 -1.21 -19.35 -11.49
N ILE A 187 -2.05 -18.51 -10.88
CA ILE A 187 -1.64 -17.18 -10.41
C ILE A 187 -0.57 -17.31 -9.34
N VAL A 188 -0.74 -18.20 -8.36
CA VAL A 188 0.23 -18.42 -7.29
C VAL A 188 1.55 -18.96 -7.86
N ALA A 189 1.50 -19.96 -8.74
CA ALA A 189 2.71 -20.54 -9.33
C ALA A 189 3.53 -19.54 -10.13
N LYS A 190 2.87 -18.67 -10.93
CA LYS A 190 3.56 -17.64 -11.73
C LYS A 190 3.84 -16.36 -10.94
N GLY A 191 3.05 -16.06 -9.91
CA GLY A 191 3.24 -14.89 -9.05
C GLY A 191 4.27 -15.10 -7.94
N LEU A 192 4.52 -16.34 -7.51
CA LEU A 192 5.46 -16.63 -6.43
C LEU A 192 6.87 -16.08 -6.68
N PRO A 193 7.49 -16.24 -7.86
CA PRO A 193 8.79 -15.63 -8.14
C PRO A 193 8.80 -14.10 -8.00
N LEU A 194 7.70 -13.43 -8.39
CA LEU A 194 7.57 -11.98 -8.25
C LEU A 194 7.44 -11.56 -6.77
N ILE A 195 6.68 -12.31 -5.98
CA ILE A 195 6.56 -12.08 -4.53
C ILE A 195 7.92 -12.27 -3.85
N LEU A 196 8.66 -13.33 -4.21
CA LEU A 196 10.00 -13.60 -3.68
C LEU A 196 10.99 -12.49 -4.07
N ASN A 197 10.96 -12.03 -5.32
CA ASN A 197 11.80 -10.92 -5.77
C ASN A 197 11.54 -9.65 -4.97
N GLU A 198 10.27 -9.27 -4.77
CA GLU A 198 9.89 -8.13 -3.94
C GLU A 198 10.29 -8.29 -2.48
N ALA A 199 10.16 -9.51 -1.93
CA ALA A 199 10.57 -9.80 -0.56
C ALA A 199 12.10 -9.70 -0.40
N LEU A 200 12.87 -10.24 -1.34
CA LEU A 200 14.33 -10.13 -1.34
C LEU A 200 14.80 -8.68 -1.49
N TRP A 201 14.14 -7.91 -2.36
CA TRP A 201 14.43 -6.49 -2.51
C TRP A 201 14.16 -5.70 -1.22
N ALA A 202 12.99 -5.92 -0.59
CA ALA A 202 12.63 -5.28 0.67
C ALA A 202 13.59 -5.67 1.81
N PHE A 203 14.00 -6.94 1.87
CA PHE A 203 14.98 -7.43 2.83
C PHE A 203 16.37 -6.80 2.61
N GLY A 204 16.80 -6.68 1.35
CA GLY A 204 18.05 -6.01 1.00
C GLY A 204 18.07 -4.54 1.44
N ILE A 205 16.97 -3.80 1.20
CA ILE A 205 16.82 -2.41 1.68
C ILE A 205 16.83 -2.33 3.21
N ALA A 206 16.16 -3.28 3.89
CA ALA A 206 16.15 -3.31 5.36
C ALA A 206 17.55 -3.52 5.93
N ILE A 207 18.33 -4.47 5.39
CA ILE A 207 19.73 -4.69 5.78
C ILE A 207 20.59 -3.45 5.51
N LEU A 208 20.42 -2.83 4.34
CA LEU A 208 21.16 -1.63 3.97
C LEU A 208 20.90 -0.50 4.98
N ASN A 209 19.64 -0.24 5.30
CA ASN A 209 19.26 0.76 6.30
C ASN A 209 19.81 0.41 7.69
N GLN A 210 19.83 -0.87 8.06
CA GLN A 210 20.46 -1.32 9.30
C GLN A 210 21.96 -1.05 9.31
N CYS A 211 22.67 -1.31 8.22
CA CYS A 211 24.09 -0.99 8.10
C CYS A 211 24.35 0.53 8.18
N TYR A 212 23.45 1.36 7.68
CA TYR A 212 23.56 2.81 7.86
C TYR A 212 23.28 3.25 9.31
N SER A 213 22.30 2.63 9.97
CA SER A 213 21.95 2.97 11.36
C SER A 213 23.12 2.74 12.34
N THR A 214 24.00 1.78 12.06
CA THR A 214 25.22 1.56 12.88
C THR A 214 26.22 2.71 12.83
N ARG A 215 26.12 3.62 11.84
CA ARG A 215 26.96 4.81 11.70
C ARG A 215 26.38 6.07 12.38
N GLY A 216 25.27 5.92 13.10
CA GLY A 216 24.56 7.00 13.79
C GLY A 216 23.31 7.50 13.06
N LEU A 217 22.42 8.16 13.82
CA LEU A 217 21.14 8.67 13.31
C LEU A 217 21.30 9.63 12.11
N ALA A 218 22.36 10.42 12.07
CA ALA A 218 22.65 11.34 10.97
C ALA A 218 22.98 10.64 9.64
N ALA A 219 23.31 9.35 9.64
CA ALA A 219 23.59 8.58 8.43
C ALA A 219 22.33 7.93 7.83
N VAL A 220 21.22 7.91 8.59
CA VAL A 220 19.94 7.32 8.18
C VAL A 220 18.95 8.39 7.70
N ALA A 221 19.15 9.63 8.12
CA ALA A 221 18.35 10.80 7.70
C ALA A 221 18.80 11.33 6.34
#